data_4db715d31eaded09023bf429f62efd02
#
_entry.id   4db715d31eaded09023bf429f62efd02
#
_cell.length_a   1.000
_cell.length_b   1.000
_cell.length_c   1.000
_cell.angle_alpha   90.00
_cell.angle_beta   90.00
_cell.angle_gamma   90.00
#
_symmetry.space_group_name_H-M   'P 1'
#
loop_
_entity.id
_entity.type
_entity.pdbx_description
1 polymer ?
#
loop_
_entity_poly.entity_id
_entity_poly.type
_entity_poly.pdbx_seq_one_letter_code
_entity_poly.pdbx_strand_id
1 'polypeptide(L)'
;MEWYYVLLIIIGGLFLIYLIIFFTLGLYVYNKVMVCRNSIKFENINENSHWYCFKEELLKRQKEYLEYEKNATRHEIINNRHLKQVSYLIRQDKSEKPTLVLFFHGYKASHNIDICYCNMWMLKKGFDCMLPDQESLGESEGKRMGFGILDSKNALEWIDYVNELYNHKVNIILCGVSMGASTVLLNADKKMENVKAIIADCGFTSMYDEIKYLLKGSKILTSIVRLFLRIFWKQDIKQSTIDSLRNALYPVLFIHGKLDRFVPTVFSKQNYDACTSYKDILLVDMALHAESGLIDSDAYNQKIGEFLTHVDL
;
A
#
# COMPACT_ATOMS: atom_id res chain seq x y z
N MET A 1 -22.24 50.67 19.69
CA MET A 1 -21.57 49.95 18.57
C MET A 1 -22.69 49.31 17.76
N GLU A 2 -22.80 49.63 16.47
CA GLU A 2 -23.86 49.11 15.64
C GLU A 2 -23.79 47.58 15.48
N TRP A 3 -24.91 46.87 15.52
CA TRP A 3 -25.00 45.42 15.55
C TRP A 3 -24.15 44.72 14.43
N TYR A 4 -24.00 45.35 13.27
CA TYR A 4 -23.22 44.82 12.16
C TYR A 4 -21.73 44.79 12.45
N TYR A 5 -21.17 45.74 13.26
CA TYR A 5 -19.76 45.64 13.68
C TYR A 5 -19.53 44.47 14.61
N VAL A 6 -20.49 44.20 15.53
CA VAL A 6 -20.41 43.00 16.39
C VAL A 6 -20.44 41.72 15.53
N LEU A 7 -21.36 41.68 14.56
CA LEU A 7 -21.43 40.54 13.62
C LEU A 7 -20.12 40.33 12.83
N LEU A 8 -19.52 41.40 12.31
CA LEU A 8 -18.25 41.35 11.60
C LEU A 8 -17.11 40.83 12.48
N ILE A 9 -17.07 41.26 13.77
CA ILE A 9 -16.06 40.79 14.73
C ILE A 9 -16.26 39.28 15.00
N ILE A 10 -17.49 38.83 15.17
CA ILE A 10 -17.80 37.41 15.38
C ILE A 10 -17.40 36.59 14.15
N ILE A 11 -17.78 37.01 12.95
CA ILE A 11 -17.43 36.32 11.69
C ILE A 11 -15.90 36.29 11.52
N GLY A 12 -15.21 37.40 11.76
CA GLY A 12 -13.75 37.47 11.71
C GLY A 12 -13.07 36.54 12.73
N GLY A 13 -13.61 36.48 13.95
CA GLY A 13 -13.14 35.54 14.98
C GLY A 13 -13.34 34.07 14.61
N LEU A 14 -14.52 33.72 14.09
CA LEU A 14 -14.79 32.36 13.62
C LEU A 14 -13.91 31.98 12.44
N PHE A 15 -13.69 32.89 11.50
CA PHE A 15 -12.77 32.68 10.37
C PHE A 15 -11.32 32.46 10.83
N LEU A 16 -10.84 33.23 11.81
CA LEU A 16 -9.53 33.06 12.37
C LEU A 16 -9.39 31.67 13.05
N ILE A 17 -10.39 31.27 13.84
CA ILE A 17 -10.42 29.92 14.45
C ILE A 17 -10.36 28.85 13.38
N TYR A 18 -11.16 28.98 12.31
CA TYR A 18 -11.12 28.06 11.16
C TYR A 18 -9.70 27.97 10.54
N LEU A 19 -9.04 29.10 10.31
CA LEU A 19 -7.67 29.11 9.77
C LEU A 19 -6.68 28.43 10.71
N ILE A 20 -6.79 28.65 12.02
CA ILE A 20 -5.93 27.98 13.01
C ILE A 20 -6.12 26.47 12.92
N ILE A 21 -7.37 25.97 12.93
CA ILE A 21 -7.67 24.54 12.81
C ILE A 21 -7.16 24.00 11.48
N PHE A 22 -7.40 24.72 10.38
CA PHE A 22 -6.97 24.31 9.02
C PHE A 22 -5.46 24.10 8.94
N PHE A 23 -4.68 25.07 9.40
CA PHE A 23 -3.22 24.98 9.33
C PHE A 23 -2.65 23.99 10.36
N THR A 24 -3.13 24.00 11.60
CA THR A 24 -2.60 23.08 12.63
C THR A 24 -2.90 21.62 12.29
N LEU A 25 -4.13 21.29 11.92
CA LEU A 25 -4.51 19.93 11.55
C LEU A 25 -3.85 19.50 10.24
N GLY A 26 -3.82 20.39 9.24
CA GLY A 26 -3.18 20.11 7.96
C GLY A 26 -1.69 19.86 8.10
N LEU A 27 -0.96 20.72 8.83
CA LEU A 27 0.46 20.56 9.11
C LEU A 27 0.75 19.33 9.97
N TYR A 28 -0.12 19.02 10.94
CA TYR A 28 0.00 17.80 11.73
C TYR A 28 -0.06 16.54 10.84
N VAL A 29 -1.10 16.43 10.01
CA VAL A 29 -1.23 15.30 9.08
C VAL A 29 -0.05 15.26 8.12
N TYR A 30 0.34 16.39 7.53
CA TYR A 30 1.48 16.45 6.64
C TYR A 30 2.76 15.94 7.31
N ASN A 31 3.13 16.48 8.47
CA ASN A 31 4.40 16.16 9.11
C ASN A 31 4.43 14.79 9.81
N LYS A 32 3.31 14.35 10.36
CA LYS A 32 3.25 13.09 11.15
C LYS A 32 2.87 11.88 10.32
N VAL A 33 2.05 12.11 9.29
CA VAL A 33 1.50 11.03 8.48
C VAL A 33 2.24 10.92 7.15
N MET A 34 2.45 12.02 6.43
CA MET A 34 2.98 11.98 5.07
C MET A 34 4.50 12.02 4.97
N VAL A 35 5.20 12.63 5.92
CA VAL A 35 6.66 12.68 5.91
C VAL A 35 7.21 11.49 6.68
N CYS A 36 7.88 10.59 5.97
CA CYS A 36 8.64 9.51 6.61
C CYS A 36 10.03 10.01 6.97
N ARG A 37 10.38 9.89 8.24
CA ARG A 37 11.73 10.20 8.73
C ARG A 37 12.56 8.94 9.00
N ASN A 38 11.89 7.85 9.34
CA ASN A 38 12.52 6.57 9.67
C ASN A 38 11.62 5.43 9.17
N SER A 39 12.19 4.49 8.43
CA SER A 39 11.52 3.23 8.09
C SER A 39 11.40 2.32 9.31
N ILE A 40 10.42 1.43 9.28
CA ILE A 40 10.25 0.37 10.28
C ILE A 40 11.50 -0.53 10.24
N LYS A 41 11.96 -0.95 11.44
CA LYS A 41 13.00 -1.97 11.60
C LYS A 41 12.54 -2.95 12.67
N PHE A 42 12.70 -4.24 12.42
CA PHE A 42 12.21 -5.28 13.35
C PHE A 42 12.94 -5.24 14.70
N GLU A 43 14.21 -4.86 14.71
CA GLU A 43 14.99 -4.70 15.94
C GLU A 43 14.36 -3.66 16.89
N ASN A 44 13.69 -2.65 16.32
CA ASN A 44 13.07 -1.55 17.08
C ASN A 44 11.64 -1.86 17.57
N ILE A 45 11.10 -3.04 17.26
CA ILE A 45 9.80 -3.47 17.80
C ILE A 45 9.93 -3.62 19.32
N ASN A 46 9.12 -2.87 20.06
CA ASN A 46 9.08 -2.88 21.52
C ASN A 46 7.74 -3.42 22.04
N GLU A 47 7.65 -3.63 23.35
CA GLU A 47 6.49 -4.21 24.05
C GLU A 47 5.15 -3.47 23.81
N ASN A 48 5.18 -2.21 23.41
CA ASN A 48 3.96 -1.46 23.08
C ASN A 48 3.47 -1.70 21.65
N SER A 49 4.23 -2.41 20.82
CA SER A 49 3.83 -2.79 19.47
C SER A 49 3.01 -4.08 19.49
N HIS A 50 1.91 -4.11 18.71
CA HIS A 50 1.15 -5.35 18.52
C HIS A 50 1.98 -6.46 17.83
N TRP A 51 3.06 -6.11 17.11
CA TRP A 51 3.98 -7.08 16.53
C TRP A 51 5.03 -7.64 17.50
N TYR A 52 5.03 -7.21 18.77
CA TYR A 52 6.05 -7.63 19.72
C TYR A 52 6.08 -9.16 19.93
N CYS A 53 4.92 -9.78 19.99
CA CYS A 53 4.82 -11.25 20.11
C CYS A 53 5.38 -12.01 18.89
N PHE A 54 5.51 -11.35 17.73
CA PHE A 54 6.07 -11.94 16.51
C PHE A 54 7.52 -11.51 16.24
N LYS A 55 8.14 -10.72 17.12
CA LYS A 55 9.46 -10.14 16.89
C LYS A 55 10.52 -11.17 16.51
N GLU A 56 10.59 -12.27 17.25
CA GLU A 56 11.56 -13.35 16.98
C GLU A 56 11.32 -14.01 15.61
N GLU A 57 10.06 -14.30 15.29
CA GLU A 57 9.70 -14.88 14.00
C GLU A 57 9.99 -13.90 12.84
N LEU A 58 9.71 -12.61 13.02
CA LEU A 58 10.01 -11.59 12.03
C LEU A 58 11.52 -11.42 11.79
N LEU A 59 12.32 -11.44 12.84
CA LEU A 59 13.79 -11.42 12.73
C LEU A 59 14.33 -12.69 12.05
N LYS A 60 13.73 -13.85 12.32
CA LYS A 60 14.07 -15.10 11.63
C LYS A 60 13.74 -15.01 10.14
N ARG A 61 12.54 -14.54 9.79
CA ARG A 61 12.11 -14.34 8.39
C ARG A 61 12.95 -13.30 7.68
N GLN A 62 13.36 -12.23 8.35
CA GLN A 62 14.28 -11.25 7.79
C GLN A 62 15.63 -11.87 7.50
N LYS A 63 16.17 -12.70 8.39
CA LYS A 63 17.42 -13.42 8.14
C LYS A 63 17.29 -14.37 6.94
N GLU A 64 16.18 -15.08 6.80
CA GLU A 64 15.88 -15.91 5.64
C GLU A 64 15.81 -15.07 4.35
N TYR A 65 15.11 -13.93 4.39
CA TYR A 65 15.03 -13.01 3.26
C TYR A 65 16.39 -12.49 2.80
N LEU A 66 17.28 -12.16 3.74
CA LEU A 66 18.62 -11.68 3.42
C LEU A 66 19.46 -12.71 2.62
N GLU A 67 19.17 -14.01 2.72
CA GLU A 67 19.82 -15.01 1.86
C GLU A 67 19.37 -14.89 0.40
N TYR A 68 18.09 -14.58 0.16
CA TYR A 68 17.59 -14.27 -1.20
C TYR A 68 18.17 -12.95 -1.72
N GLU A 69 18.22 -11.93 -0.87
CA GLU A 69 18.67 -10.58 -1.23
C GLU A 69 20.16 -10.53 -1.66
N LYS A 70 21.00 -11.45 -1.20
CA LYS A 70 22.42 -11.56 -1.62
C LYS A 70 22.59 -11.66 -3.14
N ASN A 71 21.59 -12.22 -3.83
CA ASN A 71 21.59 -12.39 -5.28
C ASN A 71 20.67 -11.36 -5.99
N ALA A 72 20.15 -10.41 -5.26
CA ALA A 72 19.29 -9.38 -5.84
C ALA A 72 20.12 -8.41 -6.70
N THR A 73 19.53 -7.99 -7.81
CA THR A 73 20.05 -6.88 -8.60
C THR A 73 19.28 -5.62 -8.31
N ARG A 74 20.02 -4.52 -8.14
CA ARG A 74 19.43 -3.20 -7.87
C ARG A 74 19.10 -2.52 -9.19
N HIS A 75 17.86 -2.03 -9.30
CA HIS A 75 17.32 -1.35 -10.48
C HIS A 75 16.87 0.06 -10.13
N GLU A 76 16.95 0.97 -11.09
CA GLU A 76 16.51 2.36 -10.95
C GLU A 76 15.68 2.77 -12.16
N ILE A 77 14.63 3.54 -11.91
CA ILE A 77 13.91 4.31 -12.94
C ILE A 77 13.81 5.76 -12.52
N ILE A 78 13.68 6.66 -13.49
CA ILE A 78 13.30 8.05 -13.23
C ILE A 78 11.84 8.20 -13.58
N ASN A 79 11.00 8.45 -12.57
CA ASN A 79 9.56 8.55 -12.76
C ASN A 79 9.16 9.87 -13.48
N ASN A 80 7.90 9.97 -13.88
CA ASN A 80 7.36 11.13 -14.60
C ASN A 80 7.41 12.47 -13.82
N ARG A 81 7.82 12.42 -12.55
CA ARG A 81 8.09 13.60 -11.70
C ARG A 81 9.58 13.88 -11.53
N HIS A 82 10.43 13.25 -12.36
CA HIS A 82 11.88 13.35 -12.32
C HIS A 82 12.51 12.93 -10.99
N LEU A 83 11.90 11.98 -10.28
CA LEU A 83 12.41 11.39 -9.05
C LEU A 83 12.96 9.99 -9.33
N LYS A 84 14.13 9.70 -8.79
CA LYS A 84 14.71 8.38 -8.83
C LYS A 84 13.89 7.43 -7.95
N GLN A 85 13.44 6.32 -8.54
CA GLN A 85 12.81 5.23 -7.84
C GLN A 85 13.74 4.01 -7.90
N VAL A 86 13.84 3.29 -6.80
CA VAL A 86 14.74 2.14 -6.65
C VAL A 86 13.93 0.88 -6.41
N SER A 87 14.39 -0.22 -6.95
CA SER A 87 13.81 -1.55 -6.73
C SER A 87 14.89 -2.61 -6.69
N TYR A 88 14.59 -3.74 -6.05
CA TYR A 88 15.45 -4.90 -5.97
C TYR A 88 14.78 -6.08 -6.68
N LEU A 89 15.49 -6.69 -7.62
CA LEU A 89 15.02 -7.85 -8.36
C LEU A 89 15.76 -9.09 -7.91
N ILE A 90 15.02 -10.08 -7.42
CA ILE A 90 15.49 -11.43 -7.11
C ILE A 90 14.95 -12.35 -8.21
N ARG A 91 15.86 -12.93 -9.01
CA ARG A 91 15.53 -13.87 -10.09
C ARG A 91 15.67 -15.30 -9.62
N GLN A 92 14.64 -16.11 -9.84
CA GLN A 92 14.59 -17.53 -9.49
C GLN A 92 14.00 -18.39 -10.60
N ASP A 93 12.97 -17.89 -11.29
CA ASP A 93 12.28 -18.60 -12.35
C ASP A 93 13.13 -18.63 -13.62
N LYS A 94 13.46 -19.85 -14.09
CA LYS A 94 14.31 -20.09 -15.28
C LYS A 94 13.49 -20.48 -16.51
N SER A 95 12.16 -20.37 -16.46
CA SER A 95 11.29 -20.68 -17.57
C SER A 95 11.46 -19.65 -18.71
N GLU A 96 11.01 -20.00 -19.91
CA GLU A 96 11.03 -19.07 -21.06
C GLU A 96 10.12 -17.87 -20.87
N LYS A 97 9.08 -18.02 -20.04
CA LYS A 97 8.15 -16.96 -19.64
C LYS A 97 7.95 -16.99 -18.13
N PRO A 98 8.91 -16.42 -17.37
CA PRO A 98 8.85 -16.47 -15.92
C PRO A 98 7.65 -15.75 -15.34
N THR A 99 7.26 -16.17 -14.14
CA THR A 99 6.28 -15.45 -13.33
C THR A 99 7.01 -14.53 -12.36
N LEU A 100 6.71 -13.23 -12.43
CA LEU A 100 7.27 -12.20 -11.58
C LEU A 100 6.20 -11.61 -10.68
N VAL A 101 6.49 -11.53 -9.37
CA VAL A 101 5.68 -10.76 -8.43
C VAL A 101 6.29 -9.37 -8.29
N LEU A 102 5.53 -8.36 -8.68
CA LEU A 102 5.84 -6.96 -8.43
C LEU A 102 5.16 -6.55 -7.12
N PHE A 103 5.96 -6.43 -6.06
CA PHE A 103 5.48 -6.32 -4.67
C PHE A 103 5.65 -4.92 -4.10
N PHE A 104 4.55 -4.31 -3.66
CA PHE A 104 4.51 -2.97 -3.07
C PHE A 104 4.29 -3.04 -1.56
N HIS A 105 5.23 -2.48 -0.81
CA HIS A 105 5.20 -2.45 0.65
C HIS A 105 4.24 -1.40 1.21
N GLY A 106 3.94 -1.46 2.50
CA GLY A 106 3.03 -0.57 3.20
C GLY A 106 3.69 0.71 3.74
N TYR A 107 2.95 1.33 4.62
CA TYR A 107 3.30 2.60 5.27
C TYR A 107 4.57 2.51 6.11
N LYS A 108 5.54 3.38 5.85
CA LYS A 108 6.85 3.42 6.52
C LYS A 108 7.69 2.14 6.45
N ALA A 109 7.33 1.23 5.56
CA ALA A 109 8.13 0.05 5.29
C ALA A 109 9.15 0.32 4.16
N SER A 110 9.83 -0.71 3.73
CA SER A 110 10.74 -0.76 2.60
C SER A 110 10.65 -2.15 1.97
N HIS A 111 11.31 -2.35 0.83
CA HIS A 111 11.28 -3.60 0.07
C HIS A 111 11.49 -4.87 0.92
N ASN A 112 12.29 -4.80 2.00
CA ASN A 112 12.70 -5.96 2.80
C ASN A 112 11.90 -6.15 4.11
N ILE A 113 10.88 -5.34 4.36
CA ILE A 113 10.08 -5.43 5.61
C ILE A 113 8.79 -6.22 5.37
N ASP A 114 7.90 -5.71 4.54
CA ASP A 114 6.54 -6.28 4.43
C ASP A 114 6.52 -7.65 3.75
N ILE A 115 7.53 -7.98 2.96
CA ILE A 115 7.68 -9.32 2.40
C ILE A 115 7.82 -10.39 3.50
N CYS A 116 8.38 -10.03 4.66
CA CYS A 116 8.47 -10.92 5.81
C CYS A 116 7.10 -11.16 6.48
N TYR A 117 6.21 -10.15 6.51
CA TYR A 117 4.84 -10.33 7.00
C TYR A 117 4.05 -11.32 6.13
N CYS A 118 4.24 -11.26 4.81
CA CYS A 118 3.62 -12.16 3.84
C CYS A 118 4.26 -13.56 3.79
N ASN A 119 5.09 -13.94 4.79
CA ASN A 119 5.78 -15.22 4.83
C ASN A 119 6.64 -15.52 3.59
N MET A 120 7.03 -14.48 2.83
CA MET A 120 7.84 -14.60 1.60
C MET A 120 7.29 -15.65 0.61
N TRP A 121 5.97 -15.83 0.55
CA TRP A 121 5.33 -16.90 -0.24
C TRP A 121 5.81 -16.91 -1.71
N MET A 122 6.00 -15.74 -2.28
CA MET A 122 6.46 -15.58 -3.65
C MET A 122 7.87 -16.16 -3.87
N LEU A 123 8.78 -15.86 -2.95
CA LEU A 123 10.16 -16.40 -3.00
C LEU A 123 10.16 -17.91 -2.76
N LYS A 124 9.36 -18.39 -1.81
CA LYS A 124 9.24 -19.83 -1.51
C LYS A 124 8.62 -20.64 -2.65
N LYS A 125 7.80 -20.00 -3.51
CA LYS A 125 7.28 -20.60 -4.74
C LYS A 125 8.28 -20.57 -5.91
N GLY A 126 9.42 -19.89 -5.76
CA GLY A 126 10.43 -19.79 -6.81
C GLY A 126 10.10 -18.75 -7.88
N PHE A 127 9.19 -17.82 -7.63
CA PHE A 127 8.89 -16.73 -8.55
C PHE A 127 10.00 -15.68 -8.56
N ASP A 128 10.18 -14.99 -9.68
CA ASP A 128 10.93 -13.75 -9.69
C ASP A 128 10.20 -12.70 -8.86
N CYS A 129 10.94 -11.89 -8.12
CA CYS A 129 10.35 -10.87 -7.28
C CYS A 129 11.03 -9.53 -7.52
N MET A 130 10.25 -8.53 -7.92
CA MET A 130 10.70 -7.14 -7.96
C MET A 130 10.03 -6.36 -6.84
N LEU A 131 10.86 -5.70 -6.03
CA LEU A 131 10.50 -5.10 -4.76
C LEU A 131 10.83 -3.60 -4.77
N PRO A 132 9.96 -2.74 -5.36
CA PRO A 132 10.18 -1.30 -5.36
C PRO A 132 10.10 -0.71 -3.96
N ASP A 133 11.05 0.13 -3.61
CA ASP A 133 10.88 1.11 -2.55
C ASP A 133 9.94 2.21 -3.05
N GLN A 134 8.80 2.37 -2.42
CA GLN A 134 7.83 3.39 -2.82
C GLN A 134 8.37 4.80 -2.52
N GLU A 135 7.81 5.81 -3.14
CA GLU A 135 8.31 7.18 -3.07
C GLU A 135 8.54 7.68 -1.64
N SER A 136 9.71 8.30 -1.43
CA SER A 136 10.23 8.78 -0.14
C SER A 136 10.50 7.71 0.92
N LEU A 137 10.53 6.44 0.54
CA LEU A 137 10.81 5.30 1.39
C LEU A 137 12.02 4.52 0.85
N GLY A 138 12.69 3.77 1.73
CA GLY A 138 13.90 3.03 1.36
C GLY A 138 14.95 3.90 0.67
N GLU A 139 15.35 3.52 -0.54
CA GLU A 139 16.32 4.27 -1.37
C GLU A 139 15.66 5.15 -2.44
N SER A 140 14.35 5.14 -2.56
CA SER A 140 13.63 5.96 -3.52
C SER A 140 13.54 7.41 -3.07
N GLU A 141 13.75 8.31 -4.04
CA GLU A 141 13.63 9.74 -3.79
C GLU A 141 12.19 10.17 -3.52
N GLY A 142 12.02 11.33 -2.92
CA GLY A 142 10.74 11.94 -2.60
C GLY A 142 10.79 12.68 -1.28
N LYS A 143 9.78 13.52 -1.04
CA LYS A 143 9.68 14.30 0.20
C LYS A 143 8.56 13.81 1.11
N ARG A 144 7.70 12.93 0.60
CA ARG A 144 6.48 12.46 1.28
C ARG A 144 5.94 11.21 0.61
N MET A 145 5.31 10.37 1.40
CA MET A 145 4.66 9.14 0.93
C MET A 145 3.45 9.45 0.04
N GLY A 146 3.23 8.60 -0.95
CA GLY A 146 2.19 8.73 -1.95
C GLY A 146 0.80 8.24 -1.52
N PHE A 147 0.72 7.45 -0.45
CA PHE A 147 -0.50 6.82 0.07
C PHE A 147 -1.31 6.07 -0.99
N GLY A 148 -0.62 5.35 -1.84
CA GLY A 148 -1.22 4.63 -2.97
C GLY A 148 -1.49 5.51 -4.19
N ILE A 149 -1.76 6.81 -4.02
CA ILE A 149 -2.17 7.71 -5.11
C ILE A 149 -1.02 8.04 -6.05
N LEU A 150 0.15 8.40 -5.52
CA LEU A 150 1.34 8.63 -6.35
C LEU A 150 2.00 7.30 -6.70
N ASP A 151 1.98 6.38 -5.76
CA ASP A 151 2.59 5.06 -5.89
C ASP A 151 1.90 4.23 -6.98
N SER A 152 0.58 4.37 -7.18
CA SER A 152 -0.13 3.71 -8.28
C SER A 152 0.36 4.14 -9.66
N LYS A 153 0.79 5.41 -9.81
CA LYS A 153 1.39 5.91 -11.04
C LYS A 153 2.81 5.34 -11.24
N ASN A 154 3.61 5.34 -10.17
CA ASN A 154 4.94 4.72 -10.21
C ASN A 154 4.86 3.20 -10.46
N ALA A 155 3.78 2.55 -10.00
CA ALA A 155 3.56 1.13 -10.27
C ALA A 155 3.38 0.83 -11.76
N LEU A 156 2.68 1.70 -12.51
CA LEU A 156 2.56 1.55 -13.96
C LEU A 156 3.94 1.66 -14.64
N GLU A 157 4.77 2.60 -14.22
CA GLU A 157 6.13 2.77 -14.76
C GLU A 157 7.03 1.56 -14.44
N TRP A 158 6.87 0.95 -13.25
CA TRP A 158 7.57 -0.30 -12.93
C TRP A 158 7.07 -1.49 -13.76
N ILE A 159 5.76 -1.55 -14.08
CA ILE A 159 5.21 -2.58 -14.97
C ILE A 159 5.81 -2.47 -16.37
N ASP A 160 5.87 -1.24 -16.90
CA ASP A 160 6.50 -0.99 -18.21
C ASP A 160 7.98 -1.38 -18.19
N TYR A 161 8.71 -0.98 -17.16
CA TYR A 161 10.12 -1.35 -16.96
C TYR A 161 10.31 -2.88 -16.90
N VAL A 162 9.46 -3.61 -16.18
CA VAL A 162 9.52 -5.08 -16.10
C VAL A 162 9.27 -5.69 -17.48
N ASN A 163 8.29 -5.20 -18.22
CA ASN A 163 8.03 -5.69 -19.58
C ASN A 163 9.25 -5.55 -20.49
N GLU A 164 9.88 -4.36 -20.51
CA GLU A 164 11.11 -4.13 -21.26
C GLU A 164 12.25 -5.04 -20.79
N LEU A 165 12.46 -5.17 -19.48
CA LEU A 165 13.52 -5.98 -18.88
C LEU A 165 13.42 -7.47 -19.23
N TYR A 166 12.20 -7.97 -19.46
CA TYR A 166 11.91 -9.37 -19.83
C TYR A 166 11.58 -9.53 -21.33
N ASN A 167 11.84 -8.52 -22.16
CA ASN A 167 11.48 -8.51 -23.60
C ASN A 167 10.03 -8.93 -23.83
N HIS A 168 9.10 -8.43 -22.99
CA HIS A 168 7.65 -8.73 -22.99
C HIS A 168 7.28 -10.21 -22.78
N LYS A 169 8.22 -11.03 -22.32
CA LYS A 169 8.03 -12.46 -22.04
C LYS A 169 8.01 -12.72 -20.54
N VAL A 170 6.99 -12.26 -19.85
CA VAL A 170 6.82 -12.40 -18.40
C VAL A 170 5.33 -12.50 -18.06
N ASN A 171 4.98 -13.21 -17.00
CA ASN A 171 3.68 -13.07 -16.34
C ASN A 171 3.87 -12.23 -15.08
N ILE A 172 3.08 -11.18 -14.89
CA ILE A 172 3.22 -10.26 -13.75
C ILE A 172 2.05 -10.46 -12.78
N ILE A 173 2.36 -10.69 -11.52
CA ILE A 173 1.41 -10.64 -10.41
C ILE A 173 1.67 -9.33 -9.67
N LEU A 174 0.67 -8.46 -9.56
CA LEU A 174 0.77 -7.30 -8.69
C LEU A 174 0.40 -7.71 -7.26
N CYS A 175 1.27 -7.46 -6.32
CA CYS A 175 1.03 -7.77 -4.91
C CYS A 175 1.32 -6.55 -4.04
N GLY A 176 0.53 -6.33 -3.01
CA GLY A 176 0.79 -5.25 -2.08
C GLY A 176 0.16 -5.46 -0.72
N VAL A 177 0.78 -4.82 0.29
CA VAL A 177 0.33 -4.84 1.69
C VAL A 177 -0.07 -3.43 2.11
N SER A 178 -1.22 -3.28 2.76
CA SER A 178 -1.68 -2.01 3.34
C SER A 178 -1.72 -0.88 2.29
N MET A 179 -0.88 0.15 2.42
CA MET A 179 -0.71 1.20 1.41
C MET A 179 -0.34 0.61 0.05
N GLY A 180 0.52 -0.41 0.01
CA GLY A 180 0.88 -1.13 -1.23
C GLY A 180 -0.29 -1.88 -1.85
N ALA A 181 -1.20 -2.45 -1.03
CA ALA A 181 -2.42 -3.06 -1.53
C ALA A 181 -3.33 -2.02 -2.21
N SER A 182 -3.48 -0.84 -1.61
CA SER A 182 -4.22 0.25 -2.25
C SER A 182 -3.52 0.76 -3.51
N THR A 183 -2.19 0.77 -3.56
CA THR A 183 -1.38 1.07 -4.75
C THR A 183 -1.76 0.19 -5.93
N VAL A 184 -1.82 -1.12 -5.75
CA VAL A 184 -2.14 -2.06 -6.84
C VAL A 184 -3.63 -2.02 -7.21
N LEU A 185 -4.53 -1.88 -6.22
CA LEU A 185 -5.98 -1.82 -6.46
C LEU A 185 -6.41 -0.56 -7.23
N LEU A 186 -5.73 0.58 -7.07
CA LEU A 186 -6.00 1.81 -7.81
C LEU A 186 -5.72 1.67 -9.32
N ASN A 187 -5.04 0.61 -9.73
CA ASN A 187 -4.75 0.31 -11.13
C ASN A 187 -5.60 -0.83 -11.69
N ALA A 188 -6.57 -1.37 -10.94
CA ALA A 188 -7.36 -2.54 -11.35
C ALA A 188 -8.13 -2.34 -12.67
N ASP A 189 -8.49 -1.10 -13.03
CA ASP A 189 -9.18 -0.70 -14.26
C ASP A 189 -8.25 -0.31 -15.42
N LYS A 190 -6.93 -0.32 -15.22
CA LYS A 190 -5.95 0.08 -16.23
C LYS A 190 -5.54 -1.14 -17.06
N LYS A 191 -5.36 -0.94 -18.37
CA LYS A 191 -4.71 -1.97 -19.20
C LYS A 191 -3.23 -2.00 -18.87
N MET A 192 -2.78 -3.12 -18.34
CA MET A 192 -1.39 -3.36 -17.94
C MET A 192 -0.88 -4.60 -18.65
N GLU A 193 0.17 -4.43 -19.45
CA GLU A 193 0.71 -5.52 -20.25
C GLU A 193 1.26 -6.64 -19.36
N ASN A 194 0.97 -7.88 -19.72
CA ASN A 194 1.40 -9.10 -19.03
C ASN A 194 0.95 -9.25 -17.57
N VAL A 195 0.20 -8.31 -17.02
CA VAL A 195 -0.41 -8.48 -15.69
C VAL A 195 -1.50 -9.55 -15.76
N LYS A 196 -1.46 -10.50 -14.83
CA LYS A 196 -2.37 -11.66 -14.77
C LYS A 196 -3.30 -11.63 -13.56
N ALA A 197 -2.84 -11.10 -12.44
CA ALA A 197 -3.58 -11.10 -11.20
C ALA A 197 -3.14 -9.97 -10.26
N ILE A 198 -4.00 -9.64 -9.30
CA ILE A 198 -3.73 -8.70 -8.21
C ILE A 198 -3.96 -9.42 -6.88
N ILE A 199 -3.02 -9.28 -5.93
CA ILE A 199 -3.14 -9.77 -4.55
C ILE A 199 -3.02 -8.56 -3.62
N ALA A 200 -4.07 -8.29 -2.84
CA ALA A 200 -4.17 -7.11 -1.98
C ALA A 200 -4.41 -7.52 -0.52
N ASP A 201 -3.38 -7.37 0.32
CA ASP A 201 -3.47 -7.65 1.74
C ASP A 201 -3.69 -6.37 2.54
N CYS A 202 -4.74 -6.32 3.34
CA CYS A 202 -5.18 -5.25 4.25
C CYS A 202 -5.23 -3.83 3.63
N GLY A 203 -5.67 -3.72 2.35
CA GLY A 203 -5.80 -2.45 1.65
C GLY A 203 -7.01 -1.62 2.09
N PHE A 204 -6.90 -0.29 2.01
CA PHE A 204 -7.98 0.64 2.27
C PHE A 204 -8.69 1.09 0.97
N THR A 205 -9.91 1.64 1.10
CA THR A 205 -10.73 2.10 -0.04
C THR A 205 -10.27 3.43 -0.61
N SER A 206 -9.79 4.33 0.24
CA SER A 206 -9.18 5.61 -0.14
C SER A 206 -8.41 6.20 1.04
N MET A 207 -7.44 7.05 0.76
CA MET A 207 -6.76 7.82 1.83
C MET A 207 -7.77 8.69 2.60
N TYR A 208 -8.85 9.17 1.94
CA TYR A 208 -9.91 9.93 2.59
C TYR A 208 -10.65 9.10 3.64
N ASP A 209 -11.01 7.87 3.32
CA ASP A 209 -11.75 6.99 4.24
C ASP A 209 -10.87 6.55 5.40
N GLU A 210 -9.58 6.29 5.15
CA GLU A 210 -8.61 5.98 6.19
C GLU A 210 -8.43 7.15 7.15
N ILE A 211 -8.19 8.37 6.65
CA ILE A 211 -8.10 9.57 7.50
C ILE A 211 -9.41 9.82 8.27
N LYS A 212 -10.55 9.62 7.64
CA LYS A 212 -11.85 9.76 8.29
C LYS A 212 -12.01 8.77 9.44
N TYR A 213 -11.58 7.53 9.26
CA TYR A 213 -11.58 6.54 10.33
C TYR A 213 -10.68 6.96 11.49
N LEU A 214 -9.45 7.36 11.21
CA LEU A 214 -8.49 7.85 12.22
C LEU A 214 -9.00 9.10 12.96
N LEU A 215 -9.79 9.94 12.29
CA LEU A 215 -10.46 11.11 12.86
C LEU A 215 -11.86 10.77 13.45
N LYS A 216 -12.06 9.51 13.88
CA LYS A 216 -13.30 9.02 14.54
C LYS A 216 -14.58 9.33 13.76
N GLY A 217 -14.53 9.27 12.44
CA GLY A 217 -15.65 9.49 11.55
C GLY A 217 -16.03 10.95 11.26
N SER A 218 -15.27 11.92 11.76
CA SER A 218 -15.53 13.35 11.55
C SER A 218 -15.37 13.77 10.10
N LYS A 219 -16.48 13.95 9.38
CA LYS A 219 -16.48 14.45 8.00
C LYS A 219 -15.92 15.88 7.89
N ILE A 220 -16.15 16.73 8.89
CA ILE A 220 -15.69 18.12 8.91
C ILE A 220 -14.17 18.16 8.97
N LEU A 221 -13.57 17.50 9.96
CA LEU A 221 -12.11 17.46 10.12
C LEU A 221 -11.43 16.80 8.90
N THR A 222 -12.00 15.71 8.38
CA THR A 222 -11.47 15.04 7.18
C THR A 222 -11.54 15.97 5.96
N SER A 223 -12.61 16.76 5.81
CA SER A 223 -12.74 17.73 4.70
C SER A 223 -11.72 18.87 4.82
N ILE A 224 -11.42 19.32 6.03
CA ILE A 224 -10.37 20.30 6.31
C ILE A 224 -9.00 19.74 5.88
N VAL A 225 -8.67 18.51 6.29
CA VAL A 225 -7.43 17.84 5.89
C VAL A 225 -7.37 17.66 4.37
N ARG A 226 -8.46 17.21 3.75
CA ARG A 226 -8.54 17.05 2.28
C ARG A 226 -8.26 18.37 1.56
N LEU A 227 -8.89 19.47 2.00
CA LEU A 227 -8.68 20.79 1.41
C LEU A 227 -7.21 21.23 1.53
N PHE A 228 -6.63 21.04 2.72
CA PHE A 228 -5.21 21.34 2.95
C PHE A 228 -4.30 20.56 2.01
N LEU A 229 -4.48 19.24 1.93
CA LEU A 229 -3.66 18.38 1.09
C LEU A 229 -3.87 18.68 -0.40
N ARG A 230 -5.09 19.00 -0.83
CA ARG A 230 -5.38 19.39 -2.21
C ARG A 230 -4.65 20.70 -2.61
N ILE A 231 -4.57 21.66 -1.70
CA ILE A 231 -3.87 22.95 -1.94
C ILE A 231 -2.35 22.75 -1.93
N PHE A 232 -1.82 22.12 -0.88
CA PHE A 232 -0.39 22.07 -0.61
C PHE A 232 0.31 20.83 -1.18
N TRP A 233 -0.42 19.72 -1.32
CA TRP A 233 0.10 18.49 -1.92
C TRP A 233 -0.33 18.30 -3.38
N LYS A 234 -1.34 19.06 -3.83
CA LYS A 234 -1.90 19.00 -5.19
C LYS A 234 -2.43 17.61 -5.58
N GLN A 235 -2.88 16.84 -4.60
CA GLN A 235 -3.51 15.53 -4.81
C GLN A 235 -4.88 15.50 -4.15
N ASP A 236 -5.84 14.84 -4.80
CA ASP A 236 -7.13 14.57 -4.17
C ASP A 236 -7.12 13.19 -3.50
N ILE A 237 -7.18 13.19 -2.17
CA ILE A 237 -7.18 11.97 -1.35
C ILE A 237 -8.46 11.13 -1.47
N LYS A 238 -9.45 11.56 -2.23
CA LYS A 238 -10.69 10.81 -2.53
C LYS A 238 -10.54 9.81 -3.68
N GLN A 239 -9.39 9.75 -4.34
CA GLN A 239 -9.15 8.69 -5.32
C GLN A 239 -9.38 7.33 -4.65
N SER A 240 -10.27 6.52 -5.21
CA SER A 240 -10.83 5.34 -4.56
C SER A 240 -10.53 4.06 -5.33
N THR A 241 -10.10 3.04 -4.62
CA THR A 241 -9.95 1.67 -5.16
C THR A 241 -11.31 1.09 -5.59
N ILE A 242 -12.42 1.50 -4.94
CA ILE A 242 -13.77 1.07 -5.30
C ILE A 242 -14.11 1.48 -6.74
N ASP A 243 -13.71 2.69 -7.15
CA ASP A 243 -14.00 3.18 -8.49
C ASP A 243 -13.22 2.39 -9.55
N SER A 244 -11.94 2.05 -9.29
CA SER A 244 -11.14 1.20 -10.16
C SER A 244 -11.66 -0.25 -10.20
N LEU A 245 -12.07 -0.80 -9.04
CA LEU A 245 -12.56 -2.17 -8.93
C LEU A 245 -13.90 -2.41 -9.64
N ARG A 246 -14.76 -1.37 -9.76
CA ARG A 246 -15.99 -1.46 -10.58
C ARG A 246 -15.75 -1.73 -12.06
N ASN A 247 -14.53 -1.50 -12.52
CA ASN A 247 -14.11 -1.77 -13.89
C ASN A 247 -12.85 -2.65 -13.92
N ALA A 248 -12.69 -3.52 -12.90
CA ALA A 248 -11.52 -4.36 -12.76
C ALA A 248 -11.33 -5.28 -13.96
N LEU A 249 -10.11 -5.29 -14.51
CA LEU A 249 -9.72 -6.08 -15.67
C LEU A 249 -9.01 -7.39 -15.30
N TYR A 250 -8.59 -7.54 -14.05
CA TYR A 250 -7.77 -8.65 -13.56
C TYR A 250 -8.44 -9.37 -12.41
N PRO A 251 -8.24 -10.67 -12.26
CA PRO A 251 -8.60 -11.40 -11.03
C PRO A 251 -7.94 -10.76 -9.80
N VAL A 252 -8.70 -10.67 -8.69
CA VAL A 252 -8.22 -10.04 -7.45
C VAL A 252 -8.42 -10.96 -6.25
N LEU A 253 -7.34 -11.25 -5.52
CA LEU A 253 -7.40 -11.86 -4.20
C LEU A 253 -7.28 -10.78 -3.13
N PHE A 254 -8.28 -10.72 -2.25
CA PHE A 254 -8.27 -9.86 -1.06
C PHE A 254 -7.90 -10.69 0.16
N ILE A 255 -6.99 -10.17 1.00
CA ILE A 255 -6.62 -10.79 2.27
C ILE A 255 -6.75 -9.74 3.37
N HIS A 256 -7.24 -10.12 4.57
CA HIS A 256 -7.33 -9.18 5.69
C HIS A 256 -7.46 -9.88 7.04
N GLY A 257 -6.85 -9.33 8.06
CA GLY A 257 -7.07 -9.72 9.45
C GLY A 257 -8.44 -9.24 9.96
N LYS A 258 -9.23 -10.11 10.57
CA LYS A 258 -10.57 -9.74 11.07
C LYS A 258 -10.56 -8.73 12.22
N LEU A 259 -9.47 -8.66 12.98
CA LEU A 259 -9.32 -7.76 14.13
C LEU A 259 -8.49 -6.51 13.81
N ASP A 260 -8.24 -6.22 12.54
CA ASP A 260 -7.50 -5.03 12.12
C ASP A 260 -8.22 -3.75 12.57
N ARG A 261 -7.51 -2.99 13.43
CA ARG A 261 -7.98 -1.70 13.99
C ARG A 261 -7.24 -0.50 13.40
N PHE A 262 -6.23 -0.76 12.58
CA PHE A 262 -5.49 0.30 11.90
C PHE A 262 -6.13 0.59 10.53
N VAL A 263 -6.29 -0.43 9.69
CA VAL A 263 -7.10 -0.39 8.47
C VAL A 263 -8.31 -1.31 8.67
N PRO A 264 -9.51 -0.80 8.88
CA PRO A 264 -10.67 -1.67 9.19
C PRO A 264 -10.96 -2.70 8.10
N THR A 265 -11.22 -3.95 8.51
CA THR A 265 -11.54 -5.07 7.61
C THR A 265 -12.72 -4.78 6.67
N VAL A 266 -13.62 -3.87 7.07
CA VAL A 266 -14.74 -3.42 6.23
C VAL A 266 -14.26 -2.83 4.90
N PHE A 267 -13.06 -2.26 4.83
CA PHE A 267 -12.53 -1.72 3.58
C PHE A 267 -12.21 -2.82 2.55
N SER A 268 -11.61 -3.94 2.96
CA SER A 268 -11.44 -5.08 2.05
C SER A 268 -12.77 -5.70 1.63
N LYS A 269 -13.77 -5.74 2.52
CA LYS A 269 -15.13 -6.19 2.13
C LYS A 269 -15.76 -5.26 1.10
N GLN A 270 -15.65 -3.94 1.28
CA GLN A 270 -16.14 -2.96 0.31
C GLN A 270 -15.41 -3.05 -1.03
N ASN A 271 -14.09 -3.26 -1.01
CA ASN A 271 -13.29 -3.51 -2.20
C ASN A 271 -13.73 -4.79 -2.91
N TYR A 272 -13.89 -5.88 -2.16
CA TYR A 272 -14.39 -7.16 -2.67
C TYR A 272 -15.76 -6.99 -3.31
N ASP A 273 -16.72 -6.36 -2.63
CA ASP A 273 -18.09 -6.17 -3.14
C ASP A 273 -18.09 -5.34 -4.44
N ALA A 274 -17.22 -4.34 -4.54
CA ALA A 274 -17.11 -3.47 -5.70
C ALA A 274 -16.42 -4.14 -6.91
N CYS A 275 -15.59 -5.14 -6.69
CA CYS A 275 -14.80 -5.79 -7.74
C CYS A 275 -15.71 -6.58 -8.70
N THR A 276 -15.59 -6.30 -10.01
CA THR A 276 -16.41 -6.91 -11.07
C THR A 276 -15.73 -8.08 -11.80
N SER A 277 -14.41 -8.22 -11.67
CA SER A 277 -13.66 -9.37 -12.19
C SER A 277 -13.78 -10.57 -11.24
N TYR A 278 -13.18 -11.72 -11.65
CA TYR A 278 -13.02 -12.85 -10.73
C TYR A 278 -12.34 -12.37 -9.43
N LYS A 279 -12.90 -12.78 -8.31
CA LYS A 279 -12.43 -12.34 -7.00
C LYS A 279 -12.55 -13.43 -5.96
N ASP A 280 -11.60 -13.43 -5.03
CA ASP A 280 -11.63 -14.29 -3.85
C ASP A 280 -11.21 -13.49 -2.61
N ILE A 281 -11.54 -13.96 -1.42
CA ILE A 281 -11.22 -13.27 -0.17
C ILE A 281 -10.83 -14.24 0.93
N LEU A 282 -9.76 -13.92 1.65
CA LEU A 282 -9.35 -14.57 2.88
C LEU A 282 -9.45 -13.59 4.05
N LEU A 283 -10.28 -13.91 5.03
CA LEU A 283 -10.39 -13.16 6.28
C LEU A 283 -9.84 -14.00 7.42
N VAL A 284 -8.67 -13.64 7.94
CA VAL A 284 -7.96 -14.41 8.96
C VAL A 284 -8.46 -14.04 10.35
N ASP A 285 -8.94 -15.05 11.08
CA ASP A 285 -9.36 -14.88 12.48
C ASP A 285 -8.16 -14.46 13.34
N MET A 286 -8.45 -13.65 14.37
CA MET A 286 -7.47 -13.17 15.36
C MET A 286 -6.32 -12.31 14.80
N ALA A 287 -6.19 -12.14 13.47
CA ALA A 287 -5.16 -11.33 12.87
C ALA A 287 -5.50 -9.83 12.96
N LEU A 288 -4.53 -9.02 13.38
CA LEU A 288 -4.53 -7.58 13.32
C LEU A 288 -3.97 -7.08 11.97
N HIS A 289 -3.50 -5.82 11.91
CA HIS A 289 -2.98 -5.21 10.69
C HIS A 289 -1.71 -5.89 10.18
N ALA A 290 -1.73 -6.35 8.93
CA ALA A 290 -0.62 -7.05 8.27
C ALA A 290 -0.17 -8.36 8.98
N GLU A 291 -1.03 -8.96 9.81
CA GLU A 291 -0.70 -10.18 10.55
C GLU A 291 -1.25 -11.46 9.92
N SER A 292 -1.97 -11.38 8.80
CA SER A 292 -2.62 -12.54 8.18
C SER A 292 -1.64 -13.69 7.93
N GLY A 293 -0.48 -13.41 7.35
CA GLY A 293 0.58 -14.39 7.08
C GLY A 293 1.43 -14.77 8.31
N LEU A 294 1.22 -14.13 9.46
CA LEU A 294 1.86 -14.47 10.74
C LEU A 294 0.97 -15.38 11.57
N ILE A 295 -0.33 -15.09 11.65
CA ILE A 295 -1.31 -15.83 12.46
C ILE A 295 -1.63 -17.18 11.84
N ASP A 296 -1.88 -17.22 10.54
CA ASP A 296 -2.23 -18.46 9.84
C ASP A 296 -1.49 -18.54 8.49
N SER A 297 -0.20 -18.90 8.57
CA SER A 297 0.65 -19.03 7.39
C SER A 297 0.15 -20.11 6.43
N ASP A 298 -0.47 -21.17 6.94
CA ASP A 298 -0.93 -22.31 6.12
C ASP A 298 -2.15 -21.90 5.30
N ALA A 299 -3.19 -21.36 5.94
CA ALA A 299 -4.37 -20.84 5.23
C ALA A 299 -4.01 -19.71 4.27
N TYR A 300 -3.06 -18.83 4.65
CA TYR A 300 -2.55 -17.75 3.82
C TYR A 300 -1.92 -18.28 2.52
N ASN A 301 -0.98 -19.23 2.66
CA ASN A 301 -0.28 -19.83 1.52
C ASN A 301 -1.20 -20.71 0.66
N GLN A 302 -2.10 -21.48 1.30
CA GLN A 302 -3.08 -22.31 0.60
C GLN A 302 -4.01 -21.44 -0.26
N LYS A 303 -4.60 -20.38 0.32
CA LYS A 303 -5.51 -19.47 -0.41
C LYS A 303 -4.84 -18.81 -1.60
N ILE A 304 -3.59 -18.37 -1.46
CA ILE A 304 -2.82 -17.82 -2.57
C ILE A 304 -2.58 -18.89 -3.64
N GLY A 305 -2.21 -20.12 -3.24
CA GLY A 305 -2.01 -21.24 -4.17
C GLY A 305 -3.27 -21.59 -4.97
N GLU A 306 -4.42 -21.68 -4.29
CA GLU A 306 -5.72 -21.93 -4.93
C GLU A 306 -6.07 -20.83 -5.94
N PHE A 307 -5.89 -19.55 -5.53
CA PHE A 307 -6.15 -18.40 -6.38
C PHE A 307 -5.24 -18.39 -7.62
N LEU A 308 -3.94 -18.62 -7.45
CA LEU A 308 -2.98 -18.67 -8.56
C LEU A 308 -3.30 -19.82 -9.54
N THR A 309 -3.66 -21.00 -9.01
CA THR A 309 -4.10 -22.13 -9.85
C THR A 309 -5.34 -21.78 -10.67
N HIS A 310 -6.30 -21.04 -10.10
CA HIS A 310 -7.50 -20.59 -10.82
C HIS A 310 -7.19 -19.63 -11.97
N VAL A 311 -6.10 -18.89 -11.91
CA VAL A 311 -5.66 -17.91 -12.92
C VAL A 311 -4.53 -18.44 -13.82
N ASP A 312 -4.32 -19.74 -13.83
CA ASP A 312 -3.32 -20.45 -14.64
C ASP A 312 -1.87 -19.99 -14.39
N LEU A 313 -1.51 -19.80 -13.10
CA LEU A 313 -0.18 -19.40 -12.63
C LEU A 313 0.39 -20.34 -11.56
#